data_fa31d88d9e3b2a2907c2085cc8e054b2
#
_entry.id   fa31d88d9e3b2a2907c2085cc8e054b2
#
_cell.length_a   1.000
_cell.length_b   1.000
_cell.length_c   1.000
_cell.angle_alpha   90.00
_cell.angle_beta   90.00
_cell.angle_gamma   90.00
#
_symmetry.space_group_name_H-M   'P 1'
#
loop_
_entity.id
_entity.type
_entity.pdbx_description
1 polymer ?
#
loop_
_entity_poly.entity_id
_entity_poly.type
_entity_poly.pdbx_seq_one_letter_code
_entity_poly.pdbx_strand_id
1 'polypeptide(L)'
;MRVSLVPLDPPPCLRYFIRADGRHAGGVTVHSVSGARFSYGVAVSRDMRRRGIASAALPLLFAKMRARGFSVCAVQIAPENAASLALHRRLGFAETGRSAAAVTMEKTL
;
A
#
# COMPACT_ATOMS: atom_id res chain seq x y z
N MET A 1 -3.37 -0.95 -18.92
CA MET A 1 -3.80 0.07 -17.93
C MET A 1 -2.56 0.77 -17.37
N ARG A 2 -2.58 2.09 -17.40
CA ARG A 2 -1.48 2.90 -16.85
C ARG A 2 -1.88 3.42 -15.47
N VAL A 3 -1.14 3.00 -14.44
CA VAL A 3 -1.38 3.43 -13.07
C VAL A 3 -0.22 4.32 -12.62
N SER A 4 -0.53 5.42 -11.95
CA SER A 4 0.45 6.33 -11.39
C SER A 4 0.04 6.82 -10.01
N LEU A 5 1.03 7.29 -9.25
CA LEU A 5 0.82 7.94 -7.95
C LEU A 5 1.11 9.44 -8.10
N VAL A 6 0.17 10.26 -7.68
CA VAL A 6 0.29 11.71 -7.73
C VAL A 6 0.45 12.24 -6.30
N PRO A 7 1.59 12.89 -5.97
CA PRO A 7 1.80 13.42 -4.62
C PRO A 7 0.78 14.50 -4.27
N LEU A 8 0.28 14.46 -3.03
CA LEU A 8 -0.64 15.45 -2.50
C LEU A 8 0.02 16.46 -1.58
N ASP A 9 1.21 16.14 -1.10
CA ASP A 9 1.97 16.98 -0.16
C ASP A 9 3.33 17.32 -0.76
N PRO A 10 3.97 18.44 -0.36
CA PRO A 10 5.38 18.63 -0.68
C PRO A 10 6.25 17.56 0.00
N PRO A 11 7.48 17.32 -0.48
CA PRO A 11 8.36 16.35 0.16
C PRO A 11 8.65 16.71 1.64
N PRO A 12 8.70 15.69 2.54
CA PRO A 12 8.42 14.29 2.29
C PRO A 12 6.93 14.01 2.12
N CYS A 13 6.53 13.48 0.96
CA CYS A 13 5.13 13.20 0.67
C CYS A 13 4.70 11.89 1.33
N LEU A 14 3.59 11.95 2.08
CA LEU A 14 2.99 10.79 2.75
C LEU A 14 1.62 10.43 2.19
N ARG A 15 1.08 11.23 1.27
CA ARG A 15 -0.23 10.98 0.66
C ARG A 15 -0.14 11.10 -0.84
N TYR A 16 -0.80 10.18 -1.52
CA TYR A 16 -0.83 10.13 -2.98
C TYR A 16 -2.24 9.86 -3.46
N PHE A 17 -2.64 10.50 -4.56
CA PHE A 17 -3.76 10.02 -5.35
C PHE A 17 -3.28 8.89 -6.26
N ILE A 18 -4.14 7.90 -6.48
CA ILE A 18 -3.93 6.86 -7.49
C ILE A 18 -4.70 7.29 -8.73
N ARG A 19 -4.01 7.32 -9.87
CA ARG A 19 -4.63 7.51 -11.18
C ARG A 19 -4.49 6.24 -12.01
N ALA A 20 -5.57 5.90 -12.71
CA ALA A 20 -5.59 4.79 -13.65
C ALA A 20 -6.12 5.33 -14.98
N ASP A 21 -5.31 5.27 -16.03
CA ASP A 21 -5.63 5.79 -17.36
C ASP A 21 -6.13 7.24 -17.34
N GLY A 22 -5.46 8.07 -16.51
CA GLY A 22 -5.78 9.49 -16.37
C GLY A 22 -6.98 9.82 -15.49
N ARG A 23 -7.65 8.81 -14.91
CA ARG A 23 -8.81 9.00 -14.04
C ARG A 23 -8.44 8.78 -12.59
N HIS A 24 -9.08 9.51 -11.68
CA HIS A 24 -8.93 9.29 -10.24
C HIS A 24 -9.45 7.89 -9.88
N ALA A 25 -8.61 7.12 -9.21
CA ALA A 25 -8.93 5.72 -8.87
C ALA A 25 -8.87 5.44 -7.37
N GLY A 26 -8.27 6.33 -6.58
CA GLY A 26 -8.18 6.12 -5.14
C GLY A 26 -7.06 6.91 -4.50
N GLY A 27 -6.62 6.44 -3.34
CA GLY A 27 -5.56 7.10 -2.59
C GLY A 27 -4.74 6.15 -1.74
N VAL A 28 -3.54 6.59 -1.42
CA VAL A 28 -2.64 5.90 -0.49
C VAL A 28 -2.18 6.92 0.54
N THR A 29 -2.20 6.52 1.82
CA THR A 29 -1.66 7.32 2.91
C THR A 29 -0.60 6.51 3.65
N VAL A 30 0.61 7.03 3.73
CA VAL A 30 1.69 6.45 4.55
C VAL A 30 1.51 6.94 5.98
N HIS A 31 1.63 6.03 6.94
CA HIS A 31 1.51 6.35 8.35
C HIS A 31 2.40 5.44 9.20
N SER A 32 2.40 5.65 10.51
CA SER A 32 3.15 4.83 11.47
C SER A 32 4.62 4.71 11.11
N VAL A 33 5.22 5.86 10.70
CA VAL A 33 6.64 5.91 10.35
C VAL A 33 7.47 5.82 11.62
N SER A 34 8.44 4.89 11.65
CA SER A 34 9.37 4.71 12.76
C SER A 34 10.70 4.21 12.20
N GLY A 35 11.72 5.07 12.21
CA GLY A 35 13.01 4.73 11.60
C GLY A 35 12.85 4.40 10.12
N ALA A 36 13.33 3.24 9.71
CA ALA A 36 13.24 2.75 8.33
C ALA A 36 11.97 1.94 8.05
N ARG A 37 11.00 1.95 8.97
CA ARG A 37 9.73 1.21 8.85
C ARG A 37 8.57 2.18 8.63
N PHE A 38 7.59 1.73 7.87
CA PHE A 38 6.34 2.47 7.65
C PHE A 38 5.18 1.51 7.45
N SER A 39 3.99 2.04 7.56
CA SER A 39 2.75 1.37 7.17
C SER A 39 1.98 2.27 6.20
N TYR A 40 0.89 1.77 5.66
CA TYR A 40 0.05 2.55 4.76
C TYR A 40 -1.39 2.06 4.81
N GLY A 41 -2.28 2.92 4.38
CA GLY A 41 -3.64 2.58 4.03
C GLY A 41 -3.85 2.86 2.54
N VAL A 42 -4.58 2.00 1.87
CA VAL A 42 -4.94 2.16 0.46
C VAL A 42 -6.45 2.04 0.32
N ALA A 43 -7.01 2.91 -0.50
CA ALA A 43 -8.42 2.86 -0.86
C ALA A 43 -8.56 3.02 -2.37
N VAL A 44 -9.32 2.12 -2.99
CA VAL A 44 -9.66 2.21 -4.41
C VAL A 44 -11.12 2.59 -4.54
N SER A 45 -11.43 3.56 -5.38
CA SER A 45 -12.79 4.01 -5.63
C SER A 45 -13.67 2.85 -6.05
N ARG A 46 -14.92 2.83 -5.58
CA ARG A 46 -15.83 1.70 -5.77
C ARG A 46 -15.98 1.29 -7.23
N ASP A 47 -16.11 2.25 -8.14
CA ASP A 47 -16.28 2.01 -9.58
C ASP A 47 -14.99 1.57 -10.27
N MET A 48 -13.85 1.63 -9.57
CA MET A 48 -12.55 1.25 -10.11
C MET A 48 -12.01 -0.06 -9.50
N ARG A 49 -12.78 -0.70 -8.62
CA ARG A 49 -12.35 -1.94 -7.95
C ARG A 49 -12.34 -3.13 -8.91
N ARG A 50 -11.61 -4.18 -8.53
CA ARG A 50 -11.47 -5.45 -9.28
C ARG A 50 -10.80 -5.28 -10.65
N ARG A 51 -9.96 -4.25 -10.79
CA ARG A 51 -9.20 -3.99 -12.02
C ARG A 51 -7.70 -4.14 -11.84
N GLY A 52 -7.25 -4.62 -10.66
CA GLY A 52 -5.84 -4.76 -10.35
C GLY A 52 -5.13 -3.44 -10.05
N ILE A 53 -5.86 -2.38 -9.70
CA ILE A 53 -5.28 -1.05 -9.47
C ILE A 53 -4.37 -1.04 -8.26
N ALA A 54 -4.79 -1.63 -7.12
CA ALA A 54 -3.94 -1.71 -5.95
C ALA A 54 -2.67 -2.53 -6.22
N SER A 55 -2.81 -3.64 -6.94
CA SER A 55 -1.66 -4.48 -7.34
C SER A 55 -0.65 -3.71 -8.19
N ALA A 56 -1.10 -2.76 -9.00
CA ALA A 56 -0.24 -1.93 -9.84
C ALA A 56 0.30 -0.71 -9.08
N ALA A 57 -0.49 -0.12 -8.20
CA ALA A 57 -0.12 1.11 -7.48
C ALA A 57 0.87 0.86 -6.34
N LEU A 58 0.70 -0.21 -5.58
CA LEU A 58 1.52 -0.45 -4.39
C LEU A 58 3.00 -0.69 -4.69
N PRO A 59 3.40 -1.42 -5.73
CA PRO A 59 4.82 -1.48 -6.11
C PRO A 59 5.43 -0.11 -6.40
N LEU A 60 4.66 0.82 -6.94
CA LEU A 60 5.13 2.19 -7.18
C LEU A 60 5.39 2.92 -5.85
N LEU A 61 4.53 2.72 -4.86
CA LEU A 61 4.73 3.26 -3.52
C LEU A 61 6.00 2.68 -2.90
N PHE A 62 6.18 1.36 -2.97
CA PHE A 62 7.35 0.70 -2.38
C PHE A 62 8.65 1.22 -2.99
N ALA A 63 8.69 1.43 -4.30
CA ALA A 63 9.86 2.00 -4.98
C ALA A 63 10.16 3.42 -4.48
N LYS A 64 9.14 4.26 -4.31
CA LYS A 64 9.30 5.61 -3.76
C LYS A 64 9.81 5.59 -2.34
N MET A 65 9.27 4.72 -1.50
CA MET A 65 9.68 4.63 -0.09
C MET A 65 11.10 4.07 0.04
N ARG A 66 11.44 3.07 -0.77
CA ARG A 66 12.80 2.55 -0.82
C ARG A 66 13.81 3.62 -1.19
N ALA A 67 13.49 4.45 -2.18
CA ALA A 67 14.34 5.56 -2.61
C ALA A 67 14.57 6.59 -1.49
N ARG A 68 13.67 6.68 -0.52
CA ARG A 68 13.79 7.55 0.66
C ARG A 68 14.54 6.89 1.82
N GLY A 69 15.02 5.67 1.67
CA GLY A 69 15.75 4.96 2.71
C GLY A 69 14.92 4.04 3.61
N PHE A 70 13.63 3.86 3.31
CA PHE A 70 12.83 2.88 4.04
C PHE A 70 13.19 1.47 3.60
N SER A 71 13.19 0.54 4.55
CA SER A 71 13.59 -0.86 4.30
C SER A 71 12.51 -1.87 4.63
N VAL A 72 11.51 -1.50 5.42
CA VAL A 72 10.44 -2.42 5.84
C VAL A 72 9.08 -1.73 5.75
N CYS A 73 8.14 -2.43 5.16
CA CYS A 73 6.73 -2.06 5.19
C CYS A 73 5.96 -3.08 6.04
N ALA A 74 5.21 -2.62 7.03
CA ALA A 74 4.39 -3.46 7.90
C ALA A 74 2.94 -3.00 7.82
N VAL A 75 2.03 -3.96 7.67
CA VAL A 75 0.59 -3.68 7.60
C VAL A 75 -0.18 -4.58 8.55
N GLN A 76 -1.35 -4.11 9.01
CA GLN A 76 -2.29 -4.92 9.77
C GLN A 76 -3.58 -5.07 8.97
N ILE A 77 -4.01 -6.31 8.81
CA ILE A 77 -5.15 -6.67 7.98
C ILE A 77 -6.14 -7.47 8.83
N ALA A 78 -7.42 -7.14 8.73
CA ALA A 78 -8.45 -7.91 9.41
C ALA A 78 -8.39 -9.38 8.97
N PRO A 79 -8.45 -10.36 9.89
CA PRO A 79 -8.32 -11.78 9.54
C PRO A 79 -9.36 -12.25 8.53
N GLU A 80 -10.55 -11.64 8.53
CA GLU A 80 -11.66 -11.97 7.61
C GLU A 80 -11.51 -11.31 6.24
N ASN A 81 -10.55 -10.40 6.06
CA ASN A 81 -10.33 -9.72 4.77
C ASN A 81 -9.43 -10.58 3.87
N ALA A 82 -9.99 -11.66 3.34
CA ALA A 82 -9.26 -12.62 2.52
C ALA A 82 -8.65 -12.00 1.27
N ALA A 83 -9.35 -11.04 0.65
CA ALA A 83 -8.87 -10.37 -0.56
C ALA A 83 -7.59 -9.56 -0.28
N SER A 84 -7.55 -8.82 0.82
CA SER A 84 -6.38 -8.04 1.20
C SER A 84 -5.21 -8.94 1.60
N LEU A 85 -5.46 -10.01 2.34
CA LEU A 85 -4.43 -10.98 2.70
C LEU A 85 -3.80 -11.59 1.43
N ALA A 86 -4.62 -12.00 0.47
CA ALA A 86 -4.14 -12.57 -0.79
C ALA A 86 -3.33 -11.54 -1.60
N LEU A 87 -3.80 -10.30 -1.68
CA LEU A 87 -3.10 -9.22 -2.37
C LEU A 87 -1.70 -9.01 -1.78
N HIS A 88 -1.61 -8.90 -0.46
CA HIS A 88 -0.33 -8.63 0.19
C HIS A 88 0.64 -9.82 0.06
N ARG A 89 0.13 -11.06 0.11
CA ARG A 89 0.98 -12.23 -0.19
C ARG A 89 1.54 -12.18 -1.60
N ARG A 90 0.73 -11.84 -2.59
CA ARG A 90 1.19 -11.68 -3.98
C ARG A 90 2.23 -10.59 -4.13
N LEU A 91 2.15 -9.53 -3.30
CA LEU A 91 3.12 -8.44 -3.30
C LEU A 91 4.41 -8.77 -2.55
N GLY A 92 4.51 -9.96 -1.98
CA GLY A 92 5.72 -10.42 -1.29
C GLY A 92 5.73 -10.20 0.21
N PHE A 93 4.60 -9.88 0.82
CA PHE A 93 4.48 -9.79 2.28
C PHE A 93 4.41 -11.19 2.89
N ALA A 94 5.02 -11.34 4.07
CA ALA A 94 4.93 -12.54 4.90
C ALA A 94 4.22 -12.21 6.21
N GLU A 95 3.43 -13.15 6.71
CA GLU A 95 2.77 -13.01 8.02
C GLU A 95 3.82 -13.07 9.12
N THR A 96 3.84 -12.08 10.01
CA THR A 96 4.76 -12.00 11.15
C THR A 96 4.05 -12.10 12.50
N GLY A 97 2.74 -11.98 12.53
CA GLY A 97 1.96 -12.11 13.74
C GLY A 97 0.48 -12.19 13.45
N ARG A 98 -0.27 -12.75 14.40
CA ARG A 98 -1.71 -12.89 14.25
C ARG A 98 -2.38 -12.82 15.62
N SER A 99 -3.47 -12.05 15.67
CA SER A 99 -4.38 -12.01 16.82
C SER A 99 -5.82 -12.18 16.33
N ALA A 100 -6.78 -12.18 17.24
CA ALA A 100 -8.19 -12.17 16.87
C ALA A 100 -8.59 -10.91 16.09
N ALA A 101 -7.86 -9.82 16.31
CA ALA A 101 -8.18 -8.51 15.69
C ALA A 101 -7.46 -8.26 14.38
N ALA A 102 -6.25 -8.80 14.20
CA ALA A 102 -5.44 -8.47 13.03
C ALA A 102 -4.41 -9.53 12.68
N VAL A 103 -4.10 -9.62 11.39
CA VAL A 103 -2.93 -10.32 10.87
C VAL A 103 -1.88 -9.26 10.54
N THR A 104 -0.69 -9.37 11.12
CA THR A 104 0.42 -8.49 10.80
C THR A 104 1.25 -9.11 9.68
N MET A 105 1.52 -8.35 8.65
CA MET A 105 2.33 -8.78 7.51
C MET A 105 3.44 -7.76 7.26
N GLU A 106 4.60 -8.24 6.87
CA GLU A 106 5.76 -7.40 6.59
C GLU A 106 6.40 -7.76 5.27
N LYS A 107 6.96 -6.72 4.63
CA LYS A 107 7.73 -6.84 3.40
C LYS A 107 9.03 -6.06 3.55
N THR A 108 10.13 -6.70 3.19
CA THR A 108 11.42 -6.03 3.01
C THR A 108 11.46 -5.40 1.62
N LEU A 109 11.79 -4.13 1.57
CA LEU A 109 11.83 -3.37 0.32
C LEU A 109 13.15 -3.55 -0.44
#